data_506c230a2bc02848d0e87f9c9fc35fd9
#
_entry.id   506c230a2bc02848d0e87f9c9fc35fd9
#
_cell.length_a   1.000
_cell.length_b   1.000
_cell.length_c   1.000
_cell.angle_alpha   90.00
_cell.angle_beta   90.00
_cell.angle_gamma   90.00
#
_symmetry.space_group_name_H-M   'P 1'
#
loop_
_entity.id
_entity.type
_entity.pdbx_description
1 polymer ?
#
loop_
_entity_poly.entity_id
_entity_poly.type
_entity_poly.pdbx_seq_one_letter_code
_entity_poly.pdbx_strand_id
1 'polypeptide(L)'
;HTPGHTPACLTYVIGDAAFVGDTLFMPDYGPARADFPGGDARALYRSIQRILALPAHTRIFVGHDYPPADRTKPAWETSIAAQRDHNVHVKSGISEDAFVTMREARDQTLEAPSLILPALQVNIRAGRLPPAEPGHKVQLKLPVNAI
;
A
#
# COMPACT_ATOMS: atom_id res chain seq x y z
N HIS A 1 4.61 -0.03 -13.54
CA HIS A 1 3.23 0.03 -13.04
C HIS A 1 2.91 -1.21 -12.22
N THR A 2 2.53 -1.02 -10.96
CA THR A 2 2.23 -2.08 -9.97
C THR A 2 0.89 -1.79 -9.28
N PRO A 3 -0.24 -1.85 -10.05
CA PRO A 3 -1.57 -1.56 -9.54
C PRO A 3 -2.05 -2.61 -8.54
N GLY A 4 -3.08 -2.25 -7.78
CA GLY A 4 -3.80 -3.15 -6.89
C GLY A 4 -4.19 -2.49 -5.58
N HIS A 5 -3.28 -1.88 -4.84
CA HIS A 5 -3.64 -0.97 -3.74
C HIS A 5 -4.42 0.24 -4.26
N THR A 6 -3.89 0.87 -5.30
CA THR A 6 -4.62 1.83 -6.15
C THR A 6 -4.31 1.56 -7.63
N PRO A 7 -5.11 2.08 -8.58
CA PRO A 7 -4.82 1.93 -10.01
C PRO A 7 -3.52 2.59 -10.45
N ALA A 8 -3.04 3.58 -9.71
CA ALA A 8 -1.90 4.42 -10.10
C ALA A 8 -0.57 4.01 -9.44
N CYS A 9 -0.55 2.97 -8.63
CA CYS A 9 0.68 2.55 -7.92
C CYS A 9 1.80 2.21 -8.88
N LEU A 10 3.02 2.63 -8.51
CA LEU A 10 4.26 2.41 -9.25
C LEU A 10 5.33 1.83 -8.33
N THR A 11 6.19 1.00 -8.90
CA THR A 11 7.44 0.58 -8.28
C THR A 11 8.60 1.11 -9.11
N TYR A 12 9.54 1.80 -8.47
CA TYR A 12 10.77 2.27 -9.10
C TYR A 12 11.89 1.30 -8.78
N VAL A 13 12.60 0.84 -9.83
CA VAL A 13 13.79 -0.02 -9.68
C VAL A 13 15.00 0.77 -10.14
N ILE A 14 15.97 0.95 -9.24
CA ILE A 14 17.18 1.75 -9.48
C ILE A 14 18.37 0.93 -8.98
N GLY A 15 19.16 0.40 -9.92
CA GLY A 15 20.26 -0.50 -9.58
C GLY A 15 19.76 -1.77 -8.87
N ASP A 16 20.21 -1.99 -7.65
CA ASP A 16 19.83 -3.12 -6.79
C ASP A 16 18.67 -2.79 -5.83
N ALA A 17 18.06 -1.61 -5.95
CA ALA A 17 16.99 -1.14 -5.07
C ALA A 17 15.63 -1.05 -5.77
N ALA A 18 14.56 -1.52 -5.11
CA ALA A 18 13.18 -1.39 -5.54
C ALA A 18 12.39 -0.58 -4.48
N PHE A 19 11.82 0.54 -4.90
CA PHE A 19 10.95 1.40 -4.09
C PHE A 19 9.50 1.06 -4.42
N VAL A 20 8.84 0.32 -3.55
CA VAL A 20 7.58 -0.36 -3.87
C VAL A 20 6.33 0.40 -3.42
N GLY A 21 6.49 1.56 -2.76
CA GLY A 21 5.38 2.32 -2.19
C GLY A 21 4.50 1.44 -1.30
N ASP A 22 3.19 1.53 -1.49
CA ASP A 22 2.20 0.77 -0.73
C ASP A 22 1.78 -0.55 -1.42
N THR A 23 2.55 -1.02 -2.40
CA THR A 23 2.30 -2.33 -3.00
C THR A 23 2.65 -3.47 -2.04
N LEU A 24 3.74 -3.32 -1.30
CA LEU A 24 4.28 -4.35 -0.40
C LEU A 24 5.00 -3.70 0.77
N PHE A 25 4.77 -4.21 1.98
CA PHE A 25 5.41 -3.74 3.22
C PHE A 25 6.43 -4.75 3.75
N MET A 26 6.84 -4.61 5.00
CA MET A 26 7.76 -5.53 5.62
C MET A 26 7.19 -6.96 5.65
N PRO A 27 8.05 -8.01 5.63
CA PRO A 27 7.59 -9.41 5.57
C PRO A 27 6.63 -9.81 6.68
N ASP A 28 6.78 -9.24 7.86
CA ASP A 28 5.95 -9.48 9.04
C ASP A 28 4.57 -8.81 9.01
N TYR A 29 4.33 -7.93 8.04
CA TYR A 29 3.03 -7.28 7.84
C TYR A 29 2.32 -7.72 6.56
N GLY A 30 3.06 -7.83 5.45
CA GLY A 30 2.54 -8.25 4.15
C GLY A 30 2.17 -7.07 3.23
N PRO A 31 1.22 -7.23 2.29
CA PRO A 31 0.82 -6.20 1.34
C PRO A 31 -0.20 -5.21 1.92
N ALA A 32 -0.37 -4.10 1.22
CA ALA A 32 -1.41 -3.11 1.49
C ALA A 32 -2.83 -3.66 1.27
N ARG A 33 -3.82 -2.91 1.75
CA ARG A 33 -5.24 -3.13 1.42
C ARG A 33 -5.51 -2.85 -0.05
N ALA A 34 -6.56 -3.46 -0.60
CA ALA A 34 -6.94 -3.35 -2.00
C ALA A 34 -8.40 -2.91 -2.22
N ASP A 35 -9.06 -2.42 -1.18
CA ASP A 35 -10.48 -2.02 -1.16
C ASP A 35 -10.71 -0.52 -1.37
N PHE A 36 -9.66 0.26 -1.68
CA PHE A 36 -9.84 1.63 -2.10
C PHE A 36 -10.49 1.72 -3.49
N PRO A 37 -11.15 2.84 -3.83
CA PRO A 37 -11.76 3.01 -5.15
C PRO A 37 -10.78 2.71 -6.28
N GLY A 38 -11.11 1.70 -7.09
CA GLY A 38 -10.24 1.18 -8.14
C GLY A 38 -9.12 0.25 -7.68
N GLY A 39 -9.06 -0.09 -6.40
CA GLY A 39 -8.22 -1.17 -5.89
C GLY A 39 -8.70 -2.54 -6.34
N ASP A 40 -7.80 -3.52 -6.38
CA ASP A 40 -8.06 -4.88 -6.85
C ASP A 40 -7.03 -5.84 -6.24
N ALA A 41 -7.50 -6.78 -5.42
CA ALA A 41 -6.64 -7.75 -4.75
C ALA A 41 -5.91 -8.67 -5.74
N ARG A 42 -6.54 -9.03 -6.85
CA ARG A 42 -5.95 -9.87 -7.90
C ARG A 42 -4.84 -9.13 -8.65
N ALA A 43 -5.08 -7.88 -9.01
CA ALA A 43 -4.05 -7.01 -9.59
C ALA A 43 -2.89 -6.78 -8.63
N LEU A 44 -3.18 -6.61 -7.32
CA LEU A 44 -2.16 -6.47 -6.27
C LEU A 44 -1.26 -7.71 -6.21
N TYR A 45 -1.85 -8.91 -6.19
CA TYR A 45 -1.08 -10.16 -6.20
C TYR A 45 -0.15 -10.23 -7.40
N ARG A 46 -0.66 -9.98 -8.61
CA ARG A 46 0.14 -10.01 -9.84
C ARG A 46 1.26 -8.97 -9.84
N SER A 47 1.00 -7.78 -9.32
CA SER A 47 2.01 -6.74 -9.13
C SER A 47 3.11 -7.19 -8.16
N ILE A 48 2.74 -7.80 -7.04
CA ILE A 48 3.69 -8.35 -6.07
C ILE A 48 4.52 -9.47 -6.70
N GLN A 49 3.91 -10.42 -7.45
CA GLN A 49 4.67 -11.48 -8.12
C GLN A 49 5.69 -10.94 -9.11
N ARG A 50 5.38 -9.85 -9.81
CA ARG A 50 6.35 -9.16 -10.69
C ARG A 50 7.51 -8.56 -9.89
N ILE A 51 7.25 -7.96 -8.73
CA ILE A 51 8.30 -7.47 -7.82
C ILE A 51 9.15 -8.64 -7.33
N LEU A 52 8.50 -9.71 -6.86
CA LEU A 52 9.18 -10.89 -6.36
C LEU A 52 9.96 -11.67 -7.45
N ALA A 53 9.72 -11.41 -8.73
CA ALA A 53 10.53 -11.97 -9.83
C ALA A 53 11.91 -11.30 -9.98
N LEU A 54 12.16 -10.17 -9.32
CA LEU A 54 13.49 -9.53 -9.31
C LEU A 54 14.54 -10.44 -8.64
N PRO A 55 15.83 -10.20 -8.87
CA PRO A 55 16.90 -10.97 -8.23
C PRO A 55 16.78 -11.04 -6.71
N ALA A 56 17.11 -12.16 -6.10
CA ALA A 56 16.92 -12.42 -4.66
C ALA A 56 17.61 -11.39 -3.75
N HIS A 57 18.72 -10.83 -4.18
CA HIS A 57 19.49 -9.82 -3.45
C HIS A 57 18.97 -8.40 -3.62
N THR A 58 17.96 -8.16 -4.47
CA THR A 58 17.37 -6.82 -4.65
C THR A 58 16.79 -6.34 -3.33
N ARG A 59 17.22 -5.16 -2.92
CA ARG A 59 16.72 -4.48 -1.72
C ARG A 59 15.35 -3.88 -2.01
N ILE A 60 14.43 -4.03 -1.08
CA ILE A 60 13.08 -3.45 -1.15
C ILE A 60 12.97 -2.35 -0.10
N PHE A 61 12.53 -1.17 -0.53
CA PHE A 61 12.19 -0.04 0.33
C PHE A 61 10.68 0.17 0.32
N VAL A 62 10.07 0.05 1.49
CA VAL A 62 8.62 0.14 1.68
C VAL A 62 8.16 1.58 1.93
N GLY A 63 6.91 1.92 1.58
CA GLY A 63 6.35 3.26 1.79
C GLY A 63 5.94 3.52 3.24
N HIS A 64 5.49 2.50 3.94
CA HIS A 64 5.07 2.55 5.34
C HIS A 64 5.59 1.36 6.12
N ASP A 65 5.78 1.54 7.42
CA ASP A 65 6.07 0.46 8.37
C ASP A 65 4.93 0.35 9.39
N TYR A 66 4.35 -0.84 9.47
CA TYR A 66 3.30 -1.20 10.43
C TYR A 66 3.81 -2.34 11.30
N PRO A 67 4.65 -2.04 12.32
CA PRO A 67 5.29 -3.09 13.10
C PRO A 67 4.24 -3.90 13.89
N PRO A 68 4.35 -5.25 13.89
CA PRO A 68 3.59 -6.07 14.82
C PRO A 68 4.03 -5.79 16.26
N ALA A 69 3.23 -6.23 17.25
CA ALA A 69 3.43 -5.89 18.66
C ALA A 69 4.79 -6.33 19.24
N ASP A 70 5.39 -7.35 18.67
CA ASP A 70 6.70 -7.91 19.08
C ASP A 70 7.90 -7.22 18.41
N ARG A 71 7.67 -6.39 17.39
CA ARG A 71 8.72 -5.59 16.73
C ARG A 71 8.68 -4.14 17.18
N THR A 72 9.60 -3.74 18.03
CA THR A 72 9.66 -2.38 18.59
C THR A 72 10.48 -1.39 17.77
N LYS A 73 11.32 -1.88 16.83
CA LYS A 73 12.18 -1.03 16.00
C LYS A 73 11.54 -0.82 14.64
N PRO A 74 11.47 0.42 14.14
CA PRO A 74 11.06 0.70 12.76
C PRO A 74 11.96 -0.03 11.76
N ALA A 75 11.35 -0.50 10.65
CA ALA A 75 12.07 -1.11 9.55
C ALA A 75 11.45 -0.64 8.22
N TRP A 76 12.30 -0.33 7.25
CA TRP A 76 11.87 0.19 5.95
C TRP A 76 12.59 -0.48 4.79
N GLU A 77 13.57 -1.32 5.08
CA GLU A 77 14.36 -2.05 4.09
C GLU A 77 14.28 -3.55 4.36
N THR A 78 14.10 -4.31 3.28
CA THR A 78 14.13 -5.77 3.27
C THR A 78 14.71 -6.25 1.93
N SER A 79 14.61 -7.54 1.59
CA SER A 79 15.05 -8.08 0.31
C SER A 79 13.99 -8.94 -0.36
N ILE A 80 14.14 -9.17 -1.67
CA ILE A 80 13.31 -10.12 -2.40
C ILE A 80 13.39 -11.51 -1.78
N ALA A 81 14.58 -11.97 -1.38
CA ALA A 81 14.72 -13.26 -0.69
C ALA A 81 13.87 -13.31 0.59
N ALA A 82 14.01 -12.32 1.47
CA ALA A 82 13.25 -12.27 2.72
C ALA A 82 11.71 -12.23 2.48
N GLN A 83 11.27 -11.53 1.47
CA GLN A 83 9.85 -11.50 1.09
C GLN A 83 9.35 -12.88 0.62
N ARG A 84 10.11 -13.56 -0.22
CA ARG A 84 9.76 -14.90 -0.70
C ARG A 84 9.72 -15.95 0.41
N ASP A 85 10.61 -15.83 1.40
CA ASP A 85 10.78 -16.84 2.44
C ASP A 85 9.86 -16.59 3.65
N HIS A 86 9.64 -15.32 4.00
CA HIS A 86 9.06 -14.96 5.30
C HIS A 86 7.79 -14.11 5.23
N ASN A 87 7.41 -13.59 4.03
CA ASN A 87 6.22 -12.75 3.98
C ASN A 87 4.96 -13.54 4.42
N VAL A 88 4.26 -12.99 5.41
CA VAL A 88 3.11 -13.66 6.05
C VAL A 88 1.95 -13.93 5.10
N HIS A 89 1.86 -13.22 3.96
CA HIS A 89 0.71 -13.31 3.05
C HIS A 89 1.07 -13.66 1.60
N VAL A 90 2.32 -13.49 1.18
CA VAL A 90 2.73 -13.67 -0.24
C VAL A 90 4.04 -14.42 -0.41
N LYS A 91 4.48 -15.11 0.63
CA LYS A 91 5.65 -16.00 0.51
C LYS A 91 5.45 -17.06 -0.57
N SER A 92 6.54 -17.64 -1.02
CA SER A 92 6.54 -18.68 -2.04
C SER A 92 5.52 -19.77 -1.75
N GLY A 93 4.72 -20.16 -2.75
CA GLY A 93 3.70 -21.21 -2.65
C GLY A 93 2.27 -20.72 -2.32
N ILE A 94 2.06 -19.47 -2.01
CA ILE A 94 0.71 -18.89 -1.86
C ILE A 94 0.11 -18.68 -3.26
N SER A 95 -1.06 -19.27 -3.53
CA SER A 95 -1.77 -19.08 -4.80
C SER A 95 -2.49 -17.73 -4.88
N GLU A 96 -2.78 -17.27 -6.10
CA GLU A 96 -3.53 -16.03 -6.34
C GLU A 96 -4.90 -16.07 -5.63
N ASP A 97 -5.65 -17.16 -5.76
CA ASP A 97 -6.99 -17.26 -5.16
C ASP A 97 -6.94 -17.31 -3.63
N ALA A 98 -5.96 -17.99 -3.04
CA ALA A 98 -5.77 -17.99 -1.60
C ALA A 98 -5.43 -16.58 -1.09
N PHE A 99 -4.58 -15.86 -1.81
CA PHE A 99 -4.25 -14.47 -1.50
C PHE A 99 -5.47 -13.56 -1.59
N VAL A 100 -6.23 -13.63 -2.68
CA VAL A 100 -7.42 -12.78 -2.89
C VAL A 100 -8.43 -13.02 -1.77
N THR A 101 -8.77 -14.27 -1.47
CA THR A 101 -9.71 -14.61 -0.39
C THR A 101 -9.26 -14.02 0.95
N MET A 102 -7.99 -14.19 1.30
CA MET A 102 -7.43 -13.63 2.55
C MET A 102 -7.46 -12.10 2.54
N ARG A 103 -7.08 -11.47 1.42
CA ARG A 103 -6.99 -10.00 1.33
C ARG A 103 -8.36 -9.35 1.42
N GLU A 104 -9.35 -9.85 0.70
CA GLU A 104 -10.72 -9.35 0.75
C GLU A 104 -11.35 -9.53 2.13
N ALA A 105 -11.17 -10.69 2.76
CA ALA A 105 -11.65 -10.92 4.12
C ALA A 105 -11.00 -9.97 5.13
N ARG A 106 -9.70 -9.71 5.01
CA ARG A 106 -8.99 -8.77 5.89
C ARG A 106 -9.42 -7.33 5.64
N ASP A 107 -9.60 -6.92 4.39
CA ASP A 107 -9.99 -5.56 4.04
C ASP A 107 -11.36 -5.20 4.61
N GLN A 108 -12.31 -6.14 4.61
CA GLN A 108 -13.64 -5.95 5.22
C GLN A 108 -13.60 -5.64 6.72
N THR A 109 -12.50 -5.93 7.40
CA THR A 109 -12.32 -5.64 8.84
C THR A 109 -11.64 -4.30 9.10
N LEU A 110 -11.17 -3.60 8.06
CA LEU A 110 -10.40 -2.37 8.19
C LEU A 110 -11.32 -1.15 8.10
N GLU A 111 -11.21 -0.26 9.08
CA GLU A 111 -11.84 1.06 9.01
C GLU A 111 -11.21 1.94 7.91
N ALA A 112 -11.98 2.90 7.41
CA ALA A 112 -11.43 3.91 6.51
C ALA A 112 -10.33 4.73 7.22
N PRO A 113 -9.23 5.08 6.52
CA PRO A 113 -8.20 5.92 7.14
C PRO A 113 -8.81 7.26 7.63
N SER A 114 -8.57 7.62 8.88
CA SER A 114 -9.19 8.80 9.53
C SER A 114 -8.94 10.12 8.80
N LEU A 115 -7.84 10.22 8.07
CA LEU A 115 -7.46 11.41 7.31
C LEU A 115 -7.75 11.33 5.81
N ILE A 116 -8.47 10.30 5.32
CA ILE A 116 -8.65 10.10 3.88
C ILE A 116 -9.32 11.29 3.21
N LEU A 117 -10.38 11.86 3.79
CA LEU A 117 -11.12 12.97 3.19
C LEU A 117 -10.32 14.27 3.14
N PRO A 118 -9.67 14.73 4.22
CA PRO A 118 -8.78 15.89 4.15
C PRO A 118 -7.57 15.64 3.25
N ALA A 119 -6.95 14.46 3.30
CA ALA A 119 -5.78 14.12 2.49
C ALA A 119 -6.08 14.16 1.00
N LEU A 120 -7.20 13.59 0.54
CA LEU A 120 -7.60 13.62 -0.87
C LEU A 120 -7.70 15.06 -1.41
N GLN A 121 -8.29 15.99 -0.63
CA GLN A 121 -8.47 17.37 -1.07
C GLN A 121 -7.15 18.12 -1.29
N VAL A 122 -6.09 17.72 -0.60
CA VAL A 122 -4.75 18.30 -0.73
C VAL A 122 -3.96 17.54 -1.80
N ASN A 123 -4.02 16.22 -1.81
CA ASN A 123 -3.22 15.37 -2.70
C ASN A 123 -3.60 15.56 -4.18
N ILE A 124 -4.89 15.67 -4.52
CA ILE A 124 -5.34 15.98 -5.89
C ILE A 124 -4.87 17.35 -6.40
N ARG A 125 -4.36 18.20 -5.51
CA ARG A 125 -3.80 19.53 -5.79
C ARG A 125 -2.29 19.58 -5.64
N ALA A 126 -1.62 18.44 -5.67
CA ALA A 126 -0.17 18.32 -5.49
C ALA A 126 0.34 19.03 -4.21
N GLY A 127 -0.34 18.80 -3.09
CA GLY A 127 0.01 19.37 -1.78
C GLY A 127 -0.53 20.76 -1.50
N ARG A 128 -1.28 21.37 -2.43
CA ARG A 128 -1.87 22.70 -2.23
C ARG A 128 -3.23 22.63 -1.53
N LEU A 129 -3.50 23.56 -0.67
CA LEU A 129 -4.84 23.71 -0.07
C LEU A 129 -5.88 24.09 -1.13
N PRO A 130 -7.16 23.71 -0.95
CA PRO A 130 -8.24 24.21 -1.80
C PRO A 130 -8.32 25.74 -1.76
N PRO A 131 -8.82 26.41 -2.81
CA PRO A 131 -9.05 27.83 -2.78
C PRO A 131 -10.13 28.18 -1.74
N ALA A 132 -10.01 29.36 -1.14
CA ALA A 132 -11.07 29.89 -0.29
C ALA A 132 -12.33 30.18 -1.10
N GLU A 133 -13.51 29.92 -0.54
CA GLU A 133 -14.77 30.40 -1.12
C GLU A 133 -14.90 31.92 -0.87
N PRO A 134 -15.68 32.64 -1.74
CA PRO A 134 -15.90 34.07 -1.53
C PRO A 134 -16.41 34.38 -0.12
N GLY A 135 -15.67 35.25 0.59
CA GLY A 135 -16.00 35.63 1.98
C GLY A 135 -15.62 34.63 3.06
N HIS A 136 -14.98 33.51 2.74
CA HIS A 136 -14.62 32.48 3.70
C HIS A 136 -13.09 32.26 3.76
N LYS A 137 -12.62 31.74 4.92
CA LYS A 137 -11.25 31.21 5.02
C LYS A 137 -11.11 29.90 4.27
N VAL A 138 -9.88 29.54 3.93
CA VAL A 138 -9.57 28.20 3.37
C VAL A 138 -10.06 27.11 4.34
N GLN A 139 -10.80 26.16 3.81
CA GLN A 139 -11.38 25.05 4.57
C GLN A 139 -11.20 23.72 3.83
N LEU A 140 -11.03 22.64 4.59
CA LEU A 140 -11.20 21.28 4.10
C LEU A 140 -12.66 20.86 4.39
N LYS A 141 -13.36 20.38 3.37
CA LYS A 141 -14.76 20.00 3.49
C LYS A 141 -14.87 18.54 3.90
N LEU A 142 -15.68 18.27 4.91
CA LEU A 142 -16.06 16.93 5.29
C LEU A 142 -17.55 16.75 4.99
N PRO A 143 -17.93 15.79 4.14
CA PRO A 143 -19.33 15.49 3.91
C PRO A 143 -19.95 14.91 5.20
N VAL A 144 -21.13 15.37 5.53
CA VAL A 144 -21.89 14.84 6.66
C VAL A 144 -22.60 13.56 6.24
N ASN A 145 -22.54 12.51 7.05
CA ASN A 145 -23.14 11.18 6.78
C ASN A 145 -22.62 10.48 5.51
N ALA A 146 -21.34 10.67 5.17
CA ALA A 146 -20.73 10.03 3.99
C ALA A 146 -19.73 8.90 4.35
N ILE A 147 -19.64 8.52 5.61
CA ILE A 147 -18.80 7.44 6.14
C ILE A 147 -19.67 6.58 7.04
#